data_9f7bc9cf7665c38115fc386e95a61c5c
#
_entry.id   9f7bc9cf7665c38115fc386e95a61c5c
#
_cell.length_a   1.000
_cell.length_b   1.000
_cell.length_c   1.000
_cell.angle_alpha   90.00
_cell.angle_beta   90.00
_cell.angle_gamma   90.00
#
_symmetry.space_group_name_H-M   'P 1'
#
loop_
_entity.id
_entity.type
_entity.pdbx_description
1 polymer ?
#
loop_
_entity_poly.entity_id
_entity_poly.type
_entity_poly.pdbx_seq_one_letter_code
_entity_poly.pdbx_strand_id
1 'polypeptide(L)'
;MYPLMLSLAACLCLAAAGTGFAQTKHSVPKAPTVVRGSGTETPAKKVVAKPVAAKAAMAHSASRPAAKPPAKSQVRAARYGGFVMAPPPPPPTLDTTSPRTLSLVNVNSGEALSVTYWSGGAYQRQALNQLNHFLRDSREGAETEMDPLLFDVLWHTQMHVGFSGPVEVLSAYRSPTSNAWLASVSRGVASDSQHMNGNAMDISMPGVPVFKVQQVARSLGMGGVGFYPRSGFIHIDTGPVRYW
;
A
#
# COMPACT_ATOMS: atom_id res chain seq x y z
N MET A 1 -19.83 -1.06 -62.20
CA MET A 1 -18.89 -0.08 -62.75
C MET A 1 -18.84 1.10 -61.79
N TYR A 2 -17.84 1.18 -60.95
CA TYR A 2 -17.50 2.37 -60.15
C TYR A 2 -16.00 2.58 -60.25
N PRO A 3 -15.51 3.78 -60.53
CA PRO A 3 -14.08 4.02 -60.73
C PRO A 3 -13.32 4.19 -59.39
N LEU A 4 -12.09 3.64 -59.36
CA LEU A 4 -11.05 3.88 -58.38
C LEU A 4 -10.65 5.36 -58.39
N MET A 5 -10.62 5.97 -57.18
CA MET A 5 -9.91 7.23 -56.97
C MET A 5 -8.63 6.92 -56.19
N LEU A 6 -7.49 7.00 -56.87
CA LEU A 6 -6.16 7.05 -56.27
C LEU A 6 -5.96 8.48 -55.75
N SER A 7 -5.67 8.63 -54.45
CA SER A 7 -5.20 9.89 -53.89
C SER A 7 -3.71 9.73 -53.53
N LEU A 8 -2.87 10.45 -54.27
CA LEU A 8 -1.44 10.59 -54.08
C LEU A 8 -1.21 11.67 -53.02
N ALA A 9 -0.71 11.32 -51.85
CA ALA A 9 -0.27 12.30 -50.86
C ALA A 9 1.24 12.46 -50.95
N ALA A 10 1.66 13.65 -51.38
CA ALA A 10 3.06 14.05 -51.54
C ALA A 10 3.74 14.23 -50.16
N CYS A 11 4.89 13.61 -50.02
CA CYS A 11 5.80 13.77 -48.89
C CYS A 11 6.57 15.10 -49.04
N LEU A 12 6.32 16.06 -48.13
CA LEU A 12 7.05 17.33 -48.08
C LEU A 12 8.10 17.21 -46.95
N CYS A 13 9.37 16.99 -47.29
CA CYS A 13 10.50 17.10 -46.41
C CYS A 13 10.82 18.56 -46.10
N LEU A 14 10.58 19.04 -44.88
CA LEU A 14 11.15 20.30 -44.39
C LEU A 14 12.39 19.98 -43.57
N ALA A 15 13.57 20.39 -44.07
CA ALA A 15 14.82 20.47 -43.33
C ALA A 15 14.75 21.70 -42.42
N ALA A 16 14.82 21.54 -41.14
CA ALA A 16 14.99 22.62 -40.17
C ALA A 16 16.43 22.62 -39.65
N ALA A 17 17.08 23.78 -39.82
CA ALA A 17 18.43 24.08 -39.46
C ALA A 17 18.67 24.02 -37.94
N GLY A 18 19.83 23.51 -37.54
CA GLY A 18 20.26 23.43 -36.16
C GLY A 18 20.53 24.80 -35.54
N THR A 19 20.01 25.03 -34.36
CA THR A 19 20.51 26.04 -33.42
C THR A 19 21.18 25.33 -32.26
N GLY A 20 22.51 25.52 -32.15
CA GLY A 20 23.35 24.97 -31.09
C GLY A 20 22.94 25.55 -29.72
N PHE A 21 22.61 24.66 -28.79
CA PHE A 21 22.53 25.01 -27.37
C PHE A 21 23.87 24.79 -26.72
N ALA A 22 24.44 25.89 -26.20
CA ALA A 22 25.66 25.90 -25.42
C ALA A 22 25.47 25.11 -24.11
N GLN A 23 26.28 24.08 -23.90
CA GLN A 23 26.38 23.37 -22.63
C GLN A 23 27.07 24.25 -21.60
N THR A 24 26.36 24.78 -20.63
CA THR A 24 26.95 25.34 -19.39
C THR A 24 27.40 24.19 -18.49
N LYS A 25 28.70 24.06 -18.32
CA LYS A 25 29.32 23.16 -17.34
C LYS A 25 29.01 23.68 -15.92
N HIS A 26 28.09 23.06 -15.21
CA HIS A 26 27.98 23.27 -13.78
C HIS A 26 29.09 22.49 -13.07
N SER A 27 30.00 23.22 -12.42
CA SER A 27 31.04 22.69 -11.55
C SER A 27 30.41 22.15 -10.25
N VAL A 28 30.68 20.86 -9.96
CA VAL A 28 30.32 20.19 -8.72
C VAL A 28 31.15 20.76 -7.58
N PRO A 29 30.55 21.18 -6.44
CA PRO A 29 31.34 21.60 -5.28
C PRO A 29 31.99 20.38 -4.62
N LYS A 30 33.30 20.50 -4.38
CA LYS A 30 34.15 19.52 -3.72
C LYS A 30 33.72 19.37 -2.24
N ALA A 31 33.52 18.14 -1.78
CA ALA A 31 33.21 17.81 -0.39
C ALA A 31 34.35 18.23 0.56
N PRO A 32 34.06 18.68 1.80
CA PRO A 32 35.10 19.03 2.75
C PRO A 32 35.80 17.78 3.29
N THR A 33 37.12 17.84 3.31
CA THR A 33 38.06 16.86 3.85
C THR A 33 37.87 16.77 5.37
N VAL A 34 37.50 15.59 5.88
CA VAL A 34 37.43 15.32 7.33
C VAL A 34 38.87 15.14 7.86
N VAL A 35 39.27 16.05 8.72
CA VAL A 35 40.53 15.95 9.49
C VAL A 35 40.34 14.90 10.58
N ARG A 36 41.18 13.87 10.55
CA ARG A 36 41.28 12.84 11.60
C ARG A 36 41.89 13.46 12.85
N GLY A 37 41.06 13.69 13.87
CA GLY A 37 41.51 13.96 15.23
C GLY A 37 41.75 12.63 15.99
N SER A 38 42.99 12.42 16.41
CA SER A 38 43.40 11.36 17.35
C SER A 38 42.86 11.70 18.75
N GLY A 39 41.96 10.87 19.30
CA GLY A 39 41.45 11.02 20.66
C GLY A 39 41.33 9.66 21.36
N THR A 40 42.25 9.45 22.24
CA THR A 40 42.42 8.49 23.35
C THR A 40 41.22 7.62 23.72
N GLU A 41 41.48 6.32 23.69
CA GLU A 41 40.63 5.26 24.24
C GLU A 41 40.47 5.39 25.78
N THR A 42 39.21 5.32 26.25
CA THR A 42 38.89 5.08 27.66
C THR A 42 38.16 3.75 27.75
N PRO A 43 38.57 2.82 28.67
CA PRO A 43 38.06 1.44 28.68
C PRO A 43 36.64 1.36 29.21
N ALA A 44 35.78 0.63 28.49
CA ALA A 44 34.42 0.31 28.88
C ALA A 44 34.36 -0.56 30.13
N LYS A 45 33.63 -0.10 31.13
CA LYS A 45 33.30 -0.84 32.39
C LYS A 45 32.34 -1.98 32.04
N LYS A 46 32.80 -3.20 32.29
CA LYS A 46 32.07 -4.46 32.20
C LYS A 46 30.99 -4.50 33.29
N VAL A 47 29.71 -4.38 32.95
CA VAL A 47 28.59 -4.60 33.87
C VAL A 47 28.27 -6.08 33.85
N VAL A 48 28.54 -6.76 34.96
CA VAL A 48 28.20 -8.16 35.20
C VAL A 48 26.74 -8.22 35.64
N ALA A 49 25.88 -8.82 34.84
CA ALA A 49 24.50 -9.12 35.21
C ALA A 49 24.46 -10.36 36.13
N LYS A 50 23.90 -10.20 37.33
CA LYS A 50 23.59 -11.30 38.24
C LYS A 50 22.37 -12.09 37.76
N PRO A 51 22.38 -13.44 37.84
CA PRO A 51 21.17 -14.21 37.52
C PRO A 51 20.18 -14.13 38.69
N VAL A 52 18.94 -13.77 38.40
CA VAL A 52 17.81 -13.83 39.33
C VAL A 52 17.25 -15.25 39.28
N ALA A 53 17.30 -15.95 40.40
CA ALA A 53 16.75 -17.28 40.56
C ALA A 53 15.22 -17.27 40.48
N ALA A 54 14.67 -18.05 39.54
CA ALA A 54 13.25 -18.31 39.45
C ALA A 54 12.79 -19.26 40.55
N LYS A 55 11.96 -18.77 41.46
CA LYS A 55 11.30 -19.55 42.50
C LYS A 55 10.04 -20.18 41.89
N ALA A 56 10.03 -21.50 41.73
CA ALA A 56 8.87 -22.26 41.30
C ALA A 56 7.80 -22.19 42.41
N ALA A 57 6.62 -21.65 42.07
CA ALA A 57 5.42 -21.73 42.87
C ALA A 57 4.52 -22.82 42.31
N MET A 58 4.32 -23.89 43.07
CA MET A 58 3.32 -24.94 42.78
C MET A 58 1.92 -24.35 42.86
N ALA A 59 1.19 -24.37 41.77
CA ALA A 59 -0.22 -24.04 41.74
C ALA A 59 -1.05 -25.28 42.03
N HIS A 60 -1.82 -25.22 43.08
CA HIS A 60 -2.83 -26.23 43.43
C HIS A 60 -4.00 -26.08 42.43
N SER A 61 -4.25 -27.17 41.71
CA SER A 61 -5.44 -27.36 40.90
C SER A 61 -6.67 -27.52 41.79
N ALA A 62 -7.52 -26.50 41.85
CA ALA A 62 -8.88 -26.61 42.34
C ALA A 62 -9.86 -26.48 41.16
N SER A 63 -10.37 -27.59 40.71
CA SER A 63 -11.42 -27.68 39.70
C SER A 63 -12.71 -27.08 40.27
N ARG A 64 -13.09 -25.92 39.78
CA ARG A 64 -14.37 -25.27 40.03
C ARG A 64 -15.39 -25.76 38.97
N PRO A 65 -16.56 -26.30 39.37
CA PRO A 65 -17.56 -26.74 38.41
C PRO A 65 -18.14 -25.54 37.65
N ALA A 66 -18.25 -25.67 36.32
CA ALA A 66 -18.84 -24.67 35.44
C ALA A 66 -20.32 -24.46 35.79
N ALA A 67 -20.65 -23.28 36.30
CA ALA A 67 -22.04 -22.86 36.50
C ALA A 67 -22.67 -22.62 35.15
N LYS A 68 -23.78 -23.29 34.85
CA LYS A 68 -24.66 -23.01 33.70
C LYS A 68 -25.12 -21.56 33.73
N PRO A 69 -25.04 -20.80 32.62
CA PRO A 69 -25.58 -19.44 32.57
C PRO A 69 -27.09 -19.47 32.74
N PRO A 70 -27.69 -18.52 33.50
CA PRO A 70 -29.12 -18.49 33.72
C PRO A 70 -29.86 -18.14 32.42
N ALA A 71 -30.85 -18.94 32.09
CA ALA A 71 -31.74 -18.82 30.91
C ALA A 71 -32.66 -17.58 30.93
N LYS A 72 -32.25 -16.45 31.51
CA LYS A 72 -33.11 -15.26 31.69
C LYS A 72 -32.76 -14.07 30.81
N SER A 73 -31.74 -14.14 29.95
CA SER A 73 -31.37 -12.98 29.12
C SER A 73 -32.10 -12.89 27.76
N GLN A 74 -32.75 -13.94 27.31
CA GLN A 74 -33.44 -13.93 26.01
C GLN A 74 -34.83 -13.26 25.99
N VAL A 75 -35.46 -13.01 27.14
CA VAL A 75 -36.82 -12.48 27.20
C VAL A 75 -36.87 -10.94 27.22
N ARG A 76 -35.77 -10.26 27.49
CA ARG A 76 -35.70 -8.77 27.51
C ARG A 76 -35.47 -8.10 26.18
N ALA A 77 -34.90 -8.80 25.19
CA ALA A 77 -34.62 -8.24 23.86
C ALA A 77 -35.88 -8.06 23.01
N ALA A 78 -36.94 -8.83 23.27
CA ALA A 78 -38.19 -8.77 22.49
C ALA A 78 -39.13 -7.59 22.84
N ARG A 79 -38.83 -6.82 23.90
CA ARG A 79 -39.70 -5.69 24.33
C ARG A 79 -39.29 -4.32 23.79
N TYR A 80 -38.10 -4.18 23.31
CA TYR A 80 -37.62 -2.97 22.62
C TYR A 80 -37.34 -3.37 21.20
N GLY A 81 -38.25 -3.20 20.27
CA GLY A 81 -38.13 -3.49 18.83
C GLY A 81 -36.66 -3.45 18.31
N GLY A 82 -35.89 -4.39 18.83
CA GLY A 82 -34.46 -4.49 18.50
C GLY A 82 -34.36 -4.85 17.03
N PHE A 83 -33.91 -3.94 16.22
CA PHE A 83 -33.45 -4.24 14.86
C PHE A 83 -32.50 -5.41 14.99
N VAL A 84 -32.96 -6.62 14.64
CA VAL A 84 -32.07 -7.74 14.39
C VAL A 84 -31.25 -7.31 13.21
N MET A 85 -30.04 -6.81 13.47
CA MET A 85 -29.10 -6.54 12.38
C MET A 85 -28.94 -7.85 11.62
N ALA A 86 -29.29 -7.84 10.34
CA ALA A 86 -28.99 -8.96 9.46
C ALA A 86 -27.49 -9.30 9.62
N PRO A 87 -27.12 -10.59 9.64
CA PRO A 87 -25.72 -10.96 9.66
C PRO A 87 -25.01 -10.24 8.50
N PRO A 88 -23.75 -9.81 8.69
CA PRO A 88 -23.02 -9.18 7.61
C PRO A 88 -23.02 -10.11 6.39
N PRO A 89 -23.14 -9.56 5.18
CA PRO A 89 -23.10 -10.38 3.98
C PRO A 89 -21.78 -11.18 3.96
N PRO A 90 -21.79 -12.39 3.40
CA PRO A 90 -20.57 -13.17 3.27
C PRO A 90 -19.55 -12.37 2.44
N PRO A 91 -18.24 -12.56 2.69
CA PRO A 91 -17.20 -11.91 1.89
C PRO A 91 -17.40 -12.27 0.40
N PRO A 92 -17.07 -11.36 -0.52
CA PRO A 92 -17.19 -11.61 -1.94
C PRO A 92 -16.30 -12.78 -2.37
N THR A 93 -16.75 -13.55 -3.35
CA THR A 93 -15.95 -14.62 -3.94
C THR A 93 -14.82 -14.04 -4.75
N LEU A 94 -13.59 -14.48 -4.47
CA LEU A 94 -12.41 -14.03 -5.19
C LEU A 94 -12.28 -14.77 -6.52
N ASP A 95 -12.00 -14.04 -7.60
CA ASP A 95 -11.64 -14.64 -8.88
C ASP A 95 -10.18 -15.13 -8.83
N THR A 96 -9.99 -16.42 -8.99
CA THR A 96 -8.67 -17.07 -8.96
C THR A 96 -8.20 -17.53 -10.35
N THR A 97 -8.95 -17.25 -11.41
CA THR A 97 -8.72 -17.78 -12.77
C THR A 97 -8.39 -16.73 -13.80
N SER A 98 -9.03 -15.57 -13.74
CA SER A 98 -8.84 -14.52 -14.73
C SER A 98 -7.48 -13.84 -14.62
N PRO A 99 -6.85 -13.44 -15.75
CA PRO A 99 -5.66 -12.61 -15.72
C PRO A 99 -5.94 -11.30 -14.97
N ARG A 100 -4.98 -10.86 -14.12
CA ARG A 100 -5.12 -9.65 -13.31
C ARG A 100 -4.25 -8.55 -13.87
N THR A 101 -4.90 -7.52 -14.36
CA THR A 101 -4.25 -6.32 -14.92
C THR A 101 -4.58 -5.12 -14.04
N LEU A 102 -3.57 -4.31 -13.72
CA LEU A 102 -3.73 -3.02 -13.05
C LEU A 102 -3.37 -1.90 -14.01
N SER A 103 -4.22 -0.87 -14.05
CA SER A 103 -3.91 0.43 -14.65
C SER A 103 -3.80 1.45 -13.53
N LEU A 104 -2.63 2.06 -13.38
CA LEU A 104 -2.28 2.94 -12.27
C LEU A 104 -1.78 4.28 -12.78
N VAL A 105 -2.06 5.35 -12.04
CA VAL A 105 -1.48 6.69 -12.23
C VAL A 105 -0.92 7.17 -10.90
N ASN A 106 0.34 7.53 -10.87
CA ASN A 106 0.96 8.15 -9.70
C ASN A 106 0.67 9.65 -9.69
N VAL A 107 -0.11 10.12 -8.73
CA VAL A 107 -0.54 11.53 -8.68
C VAL A 107 0.61 12.51 -8.39
N ASN A 108 1.72 12.03 -7.83
CA ASN A 108 2.88 12.88 -7.50
C ASN A 108 3.82 13.09 -8.69
N SER A 109 4.00 12.05 -9.53
CA SER A 109 4.92 12.11 -10.68
C SER A 109 4.20 12.25 -12.02
N GLY A 110 2.90 11.94 -12.09
CA GLY A 110 2.15 11.85 -13.33
C GLY A 110 2.47 10.60 -14.17
N GLU A 111 3.33 9.71 -13.68
CA GLU A 111 3.62 8.44 -14.34
C GLU A 111 2.36 7.56 -14.42
N ALA A 112 2.20 6.84 -15.52
CA ALA A 112 1.13 5.86 -15.71
C ALA A 112 1.73 4.50 -16.05
N LEU A 113 1.11 3.43 -15.51
CA LEU A 113 1.49 2.05 -15.77
C LEU A 113 0.24 1.21 -15.98
N SER A 114 0.24 0.38 -17.03
CA SER A 114 -0.76 -0.67 -17.21
C SER A 114 -0.04 -2.00 -17.43
N VAL A 115 -0.28 -2.97 -16.54
CA VAL A 115 0.48 -4.22 -16.54
C VAL A 115 -0.35 -5.39 -16.03
N THR A 116 -0.25 -6.53 -16.71
CA THR A 116 -0.82 -7.81 -16.25
C THR A 116 0.21 -8.49 -15.34
N TYR A 117 -0.03 -8.45 -14.03
CA TYR A 117 0.90 -8.95 -13.03
C TYR A 117 0.65 -10.42 -12.63
N TRP A 118 -0.53 -10.96 -12.94
CA TRP A 118 -0.88 -12.35 -12.70
C TRP A 118 -1.60 -12.94 -13.90
N SER A 119 -1.15 -14.09 -14.41
CA SER A 119 -1.78 -14.81 -15.51
C SER A 119 -1.28 -16.26 -15.55
N GLY A 120 -2.11 -17.17 -16.07
CA GLY A 120 -1.75 -18.59 -16.17
C GLY A 120 -1.48 -19.25 -14.82
N GLY A 121 -2.10 -18.76 -13.74
CA GLY A 121 -1.93 -19.32 -12.40
C GLY A 121 -0.69 -18.86 -11.64
N ALA A 122 0.05 -17.85 -12.17
CA ALA A 122 1.29 -17.38 -11.56
C ALA A 122 1.48 -15.86 -11.67
N TYR A 123 2.19 -15.29 -10.69
CA TYR A 123 2.67 -13.92 -10.75
C TYR A 123 3.76 -13.77 -11.83
N GLN A 124 3.68 -12.68 -12.58
CA GLN A 124 4.61 -12.37 -13.66
C GLN A 124 5.76 -11.53 -13.11
N ARG A 125 6.94 -12.12 -12.91
CA ARG A 125 8.09 -11.46 -12.26
C ARG A 125 8.45 -10.12 -12.89
N GLN A 126 8.45 -10.04 -14.23
CA GLN A 126 8.76 -8.79 -14.92
C GLN A 126 7.72 -7.69 -14.61
N ALA A 127 6.45 -8.06 -14.54
CA ALA A 127 5.37 -7.14 -14.18
C ALA A 127 5.49 -6.67 -12.71
N LEU A 128 5.86 -7.57 -11.79
CA LEU A 128 6.13 -7.19 -10.39
C LEU A 128 7.29 -6.20 -10.29
N ASN A 129 8.37 -6.40 -11.06
CA ASN A 129 9.49 -5.45 -11.08
C ASN A 129 9.06 -4.07 -11.61
N GLN A 130 8.19 -4.01 -12.62
CA GLN A 130 7.64 -2.74 -13.10
C GLN A 130 6.77 -2.06 -12.04
N LEU A 131 5.96 -2.83 -11.30
CA LEU A 131 5.16 -2.31 -10.18
C LEU A 131 6.05 -1.81 -9.05
N ASN A 132 7.11 -2.53 -8.67
CA ASN A 132 8.06 -2.09 -7.64
C ASN A 132 8.69 -0.74 -8.00
N HIS A 133 9.14 -0.59 -9.25
CA HIS A 133 9.69 0.66 -9.74
C HIS A 133 8.66 1.80 -9.74
N PHE A 134 7.46 1.54 -10.24
CA PHE A 134 6.37 2.51 -10.30
C PHE A 134 5.95 2.99 -8.89
N LEU A 135 5.93 2.09 -7.92
CA LEU A 135 5.49 2.32 -6.54
C LEU A 135 6.63 2.75 -5.59
N ARG A 136 7.79 3.10 -6.12
CA ARG A 136 8.94 3.58 -5.35
C ARG A 136 8.64 4.81 -4.50
N ASP A 137 9.47 5.06 -3.53
CA ASP A 137 9.38 6.27 -2.70
C ASP A 137 9.46 7.53 -3.58
N SER A 138 8.43 8.37 -3.51
CA SER A 138 8.32 9.57 -4.35
C SER A 138 9.29 10.69 -3.97
N ARG A 139 9.93 10.63 -2.79
CA ARG A 139 10.89 11.63 -2.32
C ARG A 139 12.33 11.25 -2.60
N GLU A 140 12.68 10.01 -2.30
CA GLU A 140 14.06 9.52 -2.39
C GLU A 140 14.30 8.65 -3.63
N GLY A 141 13.23 8.23 -4.33
CA GLY A 141 13.31 7.31 -5.44
C GLY A 141 13.73 5.89 -5.02
N ALA A 142 13.76 5.61 -3.71
CA ALA A 142 14.10 4.30 -3.19
C ALA A 142 13.03 3.27 -3.57
N GLU A 143 13.47 2.08 -3.95
CA GLU A 143 12.61 0.97 -4.34
C GLU A 143 12.64 -0.13 -3.28
N THR A 144 11.56 -0.91 -3.21
CA THR A 144 11.49 -2.15 -2.45
C THR A 144 10.70 -3.20 -3.21
N GLU A 145 10.83 -4.44 -2.80
CA GLU A 145 9.94 -5.49 -3.27
C GLU A 145 8.58 -5.34 -2.59
N MET A 146 7.55 -5.02 -3.39
CA MET A 146 6.19 -4.88 -2.90
C MET A 146 5.54 -6.25 -2.74
N ASP A 147 4.72 -6.42 -1.71
CA ASP A 147 3.96 -7.65 -1.50
C ASP A 147 2.95 -7.87 -2.66
N PRO A 148 3.06 -8.97 -3.43
CA PRO A 148 2.13 -9.25 -4.52
C PRO A 148 0.67 -9.38 -4.09
N LEU A 149 0.40 -9.77 -2.84
CA LEU A 149 -0.95 -9.82 -2.29
C LEU A 149 -1.61 -8.44 -2.24
N LEU A 150 -0.82 -7.36 -2.10
CA LEU A 150 -1.33 -5.99 -2.13
C LEU A 150 -1.98 -5.67 -3.49
N PHE A 151 -1.39 -6.18 -4.58
CA PHE A 151 -1.96 -6.03 -5.92
C PHE A 151 -3.25 -6.82 -6.07
N ASP A 152 -3.35 -7.98 -5.43
CA ASP A 152 -4.58 -8.77 -5.39
C ASP A 152 -5.69 -8.04 -4.62
N VAL A 153 -5.39 -7.47 -3.46
CA VAL A 153 -6.34 -6.63 -2.70
C VAL A 153 -6.87 -5.48 -3.56
N LEU A 154 -5.97 -4.78 -4.26
CA LEU A 154 -6.32 -3.68 -5.14
C LEU A 154 -7.20 -4.14 -6.31
N TRP A 155 -6.77 -5.19 -7.01
CA TRP A 155 -7.49 -5.72 -8.17
C TRP A 155 -8.89 -6.21 -7.80
N HIS A 156 -9.03 -6.98 -6.72
CA HIS A 156 -10.34 -7.43 -6.24
C HIS A 156 -11.22 -6.26 -5.79
N THR A 157 -10.63 -5.25 -5.12
CA THR A 157 -11.36 -4.03 -4.74
C THR A 157 -11.90 -3.33 -5.99
N GLN A 158 -11.06 -3.13 -7.01
CA GLN A 158 -11.44 -2.49 -8.27
C GLN A 158 -12.55 -3.27 -8.99
N MET A 159 -12.43 -4.59 -9.08
CA MET A 159 -13.42 -5.46 -9.71
C MET A 159 -14.78 -5.40 -9.01
N HIS A 160 -14.81 -5.52 -7.68
CA HIS A 160 -16.07 -5.52 -6.92
C HIS A 160 -16.70 -4.12 -6.81
N VAL A 161 -15.92 -3.05 -6.92
CA VAL A 161 -16.44 -1.68 -7.07
C VAL A 161 -17.07 -1.46 -8.45
N GLY A 162 -16.64 -2.22 -9.46
CA GLY A 162 -17.02 -2.05 -10.87
C GLY A 162 -16.29 -0.88 -11.53
N PHE A 163 -15.04 -0.62 -11.13
CA PHE A 163 -14.23 0.46 -11.67
C PHE A 163 -13.26 -0.08 -12.72
N SER A 164 -13.29 0.50 -13.92
CA SER A 164 -12.43 0.08 -15.05
C SER A 164 -11.38 1.12 -15.46
N GLY A 165 -11.39 2.28 -14.81
CA GLY A 165 -10.42 3.35 -15.07
C GLY A 165 -9.06 3.10 -14.39
N PRO A 166 -8.08 3.98 -14.62
CA PRO A 166 -6.82 3.95 -13.91
C PRO A 166 -7.02 4.33 -12.43
N VAL A 167 -6.46 3.54 -11.54
CA VAL A 167 -6.44 3.82 -10.10
C VAL A 167 -5.34 4.85 -9.82
N GLU A 168 -5.70 5.90 -9.11
CA GLU A 168 -4.74 6.90 -8.64
C GLU A 168 -4.01 6.40 -7.41
N VAL A 169 -2.69 6.44 -7.44
CA VAL A 169 -1.80 6.11 -6.33
C VAL A 169 -1.26 7.40 -5.72
N LEU A 170 -1.63 7.68 -4.47
CA LEU A 170 -1.19 8.85 -3.73
C LEU A 170 0.10 8.58 -2.95
N SER A 171 0.27 7.36 -2.45
CA SER A 171 1.46 6.90 -1.73
C SER A 171 1.54 5.38 -1.82
N ALA A 172 2.76 4.84 -1.92
CA ALA A 172 3.00 3.40 -1.85
C ALA A 172 4.22 3.12 -0.98
N TYR A 173 5.33 2.61 -1.51
CA TYR A 173 6.52 2.44 -0.70
C TYR A 173 7.00 3.77 -0.11
N ARG A 174 7.46 3.71 1.11
CA ARG A 174 7.99 4.83 1.86
C ARG A 174 9.24 4.38 2.61
N SER A 175 10.38 4.96 2.27
CA SER A 175 11.62 4.68 2.98
C SER A 175 11.52 5.07 4.45
N PRO A 176 12.33 4.48 5.34
CA PRO A 176 12.37 4.88 6.75
C PRO A 176 12.63 6.38 6.91
N THR A 177 13.50 6.97 6.08
CA THR A 177 13.81 8.41 6.09
C THR A 177 12.59 9.24 5.71
N SER A 178 11.91 8.88 4.61
CA SER A 178 10.68 9.55 4.18
C SER A 178 9.57 9.42 5.21
N ASN A 179 9.43 8.25 5.85
CA ASN A 179 8.44 8.04 6.90
C ASN A 179 8.73 8.88 8.15
N ALA A 180 9.99 8.95 8.59
CA ALA A 180 10.42 9.75 9.73
C ALA A 180 10.18 11.25 9.45
N TRP A 181 10.48 11.72 8.25
CA TRP A 181 10.18 13.10 7.84
C TRP A 181 8.68 13.39 7.89
N LEU A 182 7.86 12.52 7.30
CA LEU A 182 6.39 12.67 7.33
C LEU A 182 5.83 12.68 8.76
N ALA A 183 6.32 11.81 9.63
CA ALA A 183 5.92 11.75 11.04
C ALA A 183 6.28 13.03 11.80
N SER A 184 7.35 13.73 11.41
CA SER A 184 7.76 14.99 12.01
C SER A 184 6.85 16.17 11.64
N VAL A 185 6.22 16.12 10.46
CA VAL A 185 5.37 17.21 9.94
C VAL A 185 3.87 16.89 9.95
N SER A 186 3.49 15.65 10.25
CA SER A 186 2.10 15.18 10.26
C SER A 186 1.82 14.26 11.45
N ARG A 187 0.78 14.58 12.23
CA ARG A 187 0.39 13.81 13.43
C ARG A 187 -0.26 12.47 13.14
N GLY A 188 -0.61 12.19 11.89
CA GLY A 188 -1.33 10.96 11.49
C GLY A 188 -0.45 9.84 10.95
N VAL A 189 0.86 10.03 10.93
CA VAL A 189 1.81 9.05 10.37
C VAL A 189 2.32 8.12 11.47
N ALA A 190 2.09 6.82 11.32
CA ALA A 190 2.62 5.80 12.24
C ALA A 190 4.14 5.68 12.08
N SER A 191 4.84 5.49 13.20
CA SER A 191 6.29 5.22 13.20
C SER A 191 6.61 3.83 12.63
N ASP A 192 5.71 2.85 12.84
CA ASP A 192 5.76 1.52 12.25
C ASP A 192 4.67 1.42 11.17
N SER A 193 4.99 1.91 9.99
CA SER A 193 4.06 2.02 8.88
C SER A 193 4.20 0.87 7.90
N GLN A 194 3.09 0.27 7.48
CA GLN A 194 3.08 -0.78 6.46
C GLN A 194 3.63 -0.31 5.10
N HIS A 195 3.61 1.00 4.85
CA HIS A 195 4.29 1.57 3.67
C HIS A 195 5.80 1.31 3.66
N MET A 196 6.47 1.24 4.83
CA MET A 196 7.90 0.95 4.91
C MET A 196 8.24 -0.50 4.61
N ASN A 197 7.27 -1.39 4.72
CA ASN A 197 7.43 -2.83 4.47
C ASN A 197 7.09 -3.23 3.03
N GLY A 198 6.68 -2.28 2.18
CA GLY A 198 6.27 -2.57 0.80
C GLY A 198 4.92 -3.26 0.68
N ASN A 199 4.08 -3.22 1.70
CA ASN A 199 2.80 -3.94 1.73
C ASN A 199 1.59 -3.02 1.97
N ALA A 200 1.71 -1.72 1.67
CA ALA A 200 0.63 -0.74 1.75
C ALA A 200 0.61 0.25 0.60
N MET A 201 -0.57 0.76 0.27
CA MET A 201 -0.77 1.90 -0.62
C MET A 201 -1.99 2.73 -0.24
N ASP A 202 -1.91 4.03 -0.55
CA ASP A 202 -3.00 4.99 -0.47
C ASP A 202 -3.52 5.23 -1.88
N ILE A 203 -4.82 4.99 -2.11
CA ILE A 203 -5.41 4.99 -3.45
C ILE A 203 -6.72 5.76 -3.52
N SER A 204 -7.02 6.30 -4.72
CA SER A 204 -8.36 6.77 -5.07
C SER A 204 -8.81 6.18 -6.42
N MET A 205 -10.12 6.14 -6.61
CA MET A 205 -10.75 5.71 -7.87
C MET A 205 -11.62 6.86 -8.37
N PRO A 206 -11.18 7.64 -9.37
CA PRO A 206 -11.90 8.82 -9.85
C PRO A 206 -13.36 8.51 -10.22
N GLY A 207 -14.27 9.34 -9.73
CA GLY A 207 -15.71 9.15 -9.97
C GLY A 207 -16.39 8.12 -9.07
N VAL A 208 -15.65 7.40 -8.23
CA VAL A 208 -16.23 6.46 -7.25
C VAL A 208 -16.19 7.09 -5.85
N PRO A 209 -17.32 7.14 -5.14
CA PRO A 209 -17.32 7.63 -3.75
C PRO A 209 -16.37 6.84 -2.86
N VAL A 210 -15.50 7.54 -2.11
CA VAL A 210 -14.45 6.94 -1.27
C VAL A 210 -15.01 5.90 -0.29
N PHE A 211 -16.20 6.16 0.29
CA PHE A 211 -16.86 5.22 1.20
C PHE A 211 -17.21 3.90 0.50
N LYS A 212 -17.58 3.91 -0.80
CA LYS A 212 -17.90 2.70 -1.55
C LYS A 212 -16.64 1.86 -1.76
N VAL A 213 -15.52 2.50 -2.12
CA VAL A 213 -14.23 1.82 -2.26
C VAL A 213 -13.80 1.20 -0.94
N GLN A 214 -13.90 1.98 0.16
CA GLN A 214 -13.58 1.50 1.51
C GLN A 214 -14.47 0.32 1.94
N GLN A 215 -15.77 0.39 1.69
CA GLN A 215 -16.71 -0.67 2.05
C GLN A 215 -16.38 -1.99 1.33
N VAL A 216 -16.06 -1.92 0.04
CA VAL A 216 -15.64 -3.09 -0.74
C VAL A 216 -14.31 -3.64 -0.24
N ALA A 217 -13.29 -2.79 -0.08
CA ALA A 217 -11.98 -3.23 0.41
C ALA A 217 -12.08 -3.93 1.78
N ARG A 218 -12.92 -3.41 2.69
CA ARG A 218 -13.20 -4.06 3.99
C ARG A 218 -13.88 -5.40 3.85
N SER A 219 -14.82 -5.56 2.91
CA SER A 219 -15.56 -6.82 2.73
C SER A 219 -14.67 -7.96 2.24
N LEU A 220 -13.52 -7.66 1.62
CA LEU A 220 -12.54 -8.67 1.23
C LEU A 220 -11.85 -9.32 2.44
N GLY A 221 -11.68 -8.59 3.54
CA GLY A 221 -11.04 -9.10 4.76
C GLY A 221 -9.56 -9.49 4.57
N MET A 222 -8.86 -8.91 3.59
CA MET A 222 -7.52 -9.31 3.18
C MET A 222 -6.40 -8.51 3.87
N GLY A 223 -6.74 -7.54 4.73
CA GLY A 223 -5.75 -6.73 5.41
C GLY A 223 -6.35 -5.48 6.06
N GLY A 224 -5.50 -4.48 6.33
CA GLY A 224 -5.92 -3.21 6.89
C GLY A 224 -6.59 -2.31 5.86
N VAL A 225 -7.63 -1.56 6.28
CA VAL A 225 -8.30 -0.56 5.46
C VAL A 225 -8.53 0.71 6.26
N GLY A 226 -7.88 1.80 5.87
CA GLY A 226 -8.04 3.14 6.42
C GLY A 226 -8.97 4.00 5.58
N PHE A 227 -9.77 4.87 6.23
CA PHE A 227 -10.74 5.72 5.57
C PHE A 227 -10.41 7.20 5.74
N TYR A 228 -10.08 7.87 4.65
CA TYR A 228 -9.67 9.29 4.63
C TYR A 228 -10.58 10.13 3.71
N PRO A 229 -11.87 10.29 4.09
CA PRO A 229 -12.87 10.92 3.21
C PRO A 229 -12.58 12.39 2.93
N ARG A 230 -11.96 13.13 3.86
CA ARG A 230 -11.59 14.54 3.65
C ARG A 230 -10.45 14.71 2.65
N SER A 231 -9.57 13.71 2.56
CA SER A 231 -8.44 13.69 1.62
C SER A 231 -8.76 12.94 0.33
N GLY A 232 -9.94 12.31 0.23
CA GLY A 232 -10.42 11.68 -0.98
C GLY A 232 -9.82 10.30 -1.28
N PHE A 233 -9.18 9.62 -0.32
CA PHE A 233 -8.52 8.33 -0.55
C PHE A 233 -8.84 7.28 0.53
N ILE A 234 -8.48 6.05 0.26
CA ILE A 234 -8.40 4.97 1.24
C ILE A 234 -6.96 4.45 1.32
N HIS A 235 -6.59 3.98 2.50
CA HIS A 235 -5.40 3.15 2.70
C HIS A 235 -5.79 1.68 2.59
N ILE A 236 -4.97 0.87 1.93
CA ILE A 236 -5.05 -0.59 1.93
C ILE A 236 -3.68 -1.19 2.25
N ASP A 237 -3.66 -2.27 3.01
CA ASP A 237 -2.42 -3.03 3.30
C ASP A 237 -2.70 -4.52 3.49
N THR A 238 -1.65 -5.34 3.44
CA THR A 238 -1.70 -6.80 3.65
C THR A 238 -1.30 -7.21 5.07
N GLY A 239 -1.24 -6.28 6.01
CA GLY A 239 -1.03 -6.56 7.42
C GLY A 239 -2.26 -7.18 8.09
N PRO A 240 -2.29 -7.27 9.43
CA PRO A 240 -3.44 -7.79 10.16
C PRO A 240 -4.73 -7.04 9.80
N VAL A 241 -5.84 -7.77 9.67
CA VAL A 241 -7.15 -7.18 9.36
C VAL A 241 -7.54 -6.17 10.43
N ARG A 242 -7.67 -4.90 10.06
CA ARG A 242 -8.06 -3.78 10.93
C ARG A 242 -8.67 -2.65 10.12
N TYR A 243 -9.49 -1.83 10.76
CA TYR A 243 -10.23 -0.75 10.08
C TYR A 243 -10.22 0.52 10.94
N TRP A 244 -10.00 1.69 10.32
CA TRP A 244 -10.01 2.99 10.99
C TRP A 244 -10.50 4.13 10.09
#